data_134126108bcecf025bc22043593dd590
#
_entry.id   134126108bcecf025bc22043593dd590
#
_cell.length_a   1.000
_cell.length_b   1.000
_cell.length_c   1.000
_cell.angle_alpha   90.00
_cell.angle_beta   90.00
_cell.angle_gamma   90.00
#
_symmetry.space_group_name_H-M   'P 1'
#
loop_
_entity.id
_entity.type
_entity.pdbx_description
1 polymer ?
#
loop_
_entity_poly.entity_id
_entity_poly.type
_entity_poly.pdbx_seq_one_letter_code
_entity_poly.pdbx_strand_id
1 'polypeptide(L)'
;MCDARGVSNDAEFTEPARMTFRGHGGIQIAGDSWGPQDGPLVVFLHGGGQTRHSWKDSGLALAKAGMHAVLLDARGHGDSDWSPDGDYRRDAMVGDLLAVLEQLGRPAFVVGASMGGITGLLATATPEAARITGLVLVDVVPRPERAGVERVLNFLSGHPEGFATLEEAADAVAEYLPHRRRPRNAEGLQRNLRQRSDGRWYWHWDPAMMAKRGDGEEIDFNTETLETAARNLTIPVLLVRGALSDVVSDEGVAAFRALVPTAEYAEIGTAAHTAASDANDEFTDAVVDFVRTHVHEG
;
A
#
# COMPACT_ATOMS: atom_id res chain seq x y z
N MET A 1 -41.24 5.06 26.72
CA MET A 1 -40.27 4.02 27.00
C MET A 1 -39.88 3.38 25.69
N CYS A 2 -38.85 3.87 25.04
CA CYS A 2 -38.23 3.27 23.86
C CYS A 2 -36.85 2.80 24.29
N ASP A 3 -36.68 1.49 24.32
CA ASP A 3 -35.46 0.79 24.69
C ASP A 3 -34.52 0.80 23.45
N ALA A 4 -33.56 1.71 23.45
CA ALA A 4 -32.50 1.74 22.47
C ALA A 4 -31.39 0.77 22.91
N ARG A 5 -31.54 -0.50 22.59
CA ARG A 5 -30.45 -1.47 22.68
C ARG A 5 -29.47 -1.19 21.56
N GLY A 6 -28.37 -0.55 21.88
CA GLY A 6 -27.17 -0.54 21.04
C GLY A 6 -26.64 -1.96 20.88
N VAL A 7 -26.95 -2.58 19.76
CA VAL A 7 -26.28 -3.81 19.35
C VAL A 7 -24.86 -3.39 18.95
N SER A 8 -23.87 -3.86 19.69
CA SER A 8 -22.46 -3.69 19.28
C SER A 8 -22.24 -4.43 17.97
N ASN A 9 -21.87 -3.69 16.93
CA ASN A 9 -21.62 -4.15 15.57
C ASN A 9 -20.32 -5.01 15.43
N ASP A 10 -19.76 -5.47 16.55
CA ASP A 10 -18.47 -6.17 16.56
C ASP A 10 -18.48 -7.58 15.94
N ALA A 11 -19.66 -8.15 15.71
CA ALA A 11 -19.80 -9.49 15.13
C ALA A 11 -19.97 -9.49 13.58
N GLU A 12 -20.14 -8.33 12.96
CA GLU A 12 -20.59 -8.23 11.57
C GLU A 12 -19.47 -8.38 10.52
N PHE A 13 -18.20 -8.11 10.91
CA PHE A 13 -17.05 -8.13 9.99
C PHE A 13 -15.93 -9.06 10.48
N THR A 14 -16.19 -10.36 10.58
CA THR A 14 -15.18 -11.33 11.04
C THR A 14 -14.25 -11.79 9.93
N GLU A 15 -14.75 -11.90 8.70
CA GLU A 15 -13.98 -12.34 7.53
C GLU A 15 -14.27 -11.45 6.33
N PRO A 16 -13.24 -11.18 5.46
CA PRO A 16 -13.44 -10.41 4.25
C PRO A 16 -14.18 -11.19 3.17
N ALA A 17 -14.90 -10.47 2.32
CA ALA A 17 -15.31 -11.04 1.04
C ALA A 17 -14.10 -11.09 0.10
N ARG A 18 -13.73 -12.28 -0.37
CA ARG A 18 -12.67 -12.45 -1.37
C ARG A 18 -13.10 -11.90 -2.71
N MET A 19 -12.22 -11.15 -3.35
CA MET A 19 -12.45 -10.55 -4.66
C MET A 19 -11.32 -10.91 -5.61
N THR A 20 -11.64 -10.98 -6.89
CA THR A 20 -10.66 -11.13 -7.97
C THR A 20 -11.05 -10.19 -9.09
N PHE A 21 -10.10 -9.41 -9.56
CA PHE A 21 -10.27 -8.46 -10.64
C PHE A 21 -9.37 -8.83 -11.82
N ARG A 22 -9.78 -8.43 -13.02
CA ARG A 22 -8.94 -8.52 -14.20
C ARG A 22 -8.13 -7.24 -14.35
N GLY A 23 -6.83 -7.31 -14.11
CA GLY A 23 -5.90 -6.20 -14.26
C GLY A 23 -5.44 -5.98 -15.71
N HIS A 24 -4.52 -5.06 -15.87
CA HIS A 24 -3.88 -4.72 -17.14
C HIS A 24 -3.11 -5.92 -17.70
N GLY A 25 -3.24 -6.17 -19.02
CA GLY A 25 -2.65 -7.35 -19.66
C GLY A 25 -3.37 -8.66 -19.32
N GLY A 26 -4.49 -8.60 -18.59
CA GLY A 26 -5.35 -9.75 -18.27
C GLY A 26 -4.91 -10.56 -17.06
N ILE A 27 -3.91 -10.08 -16.29
CA ILE A 27 -3.53 -10.72 -15.02
C ILE A 27 -4.64 -10.61 -13.98
N GLN A 28 -4.71 -11.59 -13.08
CA GLN A 28 -5.66 -11.54 -11.97
C GLN A 28 -5.07 -10.75 -10.79
N ILE A 29 -5.86 -9.81 -10.29
CA ILE A 29 -5.57 -9.02 -9.08
C ILE A 29 -6.46 -9.53 -7.96
N ALA A 30 -5.84 -10.06 -6.90
CA ALA A 30 -6.54 -10.54 -5.73
C ALA A 30 -6.85 -9.38 -4.76
N GLY A 31 -8.02 -9.45 -4.13
CA GLY A 31 -8.43 -8.48 -3.14
C GLY A 31 -9.26 -9.08 -2.02
N ASP A 32 -9.33 -8.34 -0.93
CA ASP A 32 -10.24 -8.57 0.20
C ASP A 32 -11.13 -7.34 0.37
N SER A 33 -12.43 -7.55 0.59
CA SER A 33 -13.42 -6.48 0.76
C SER A 33 -14.06 -6.54 2.14
N TRP A 34 -14.18 -5.37 2.78
CA TRP A 34 -14.77 -5.19 4.09
C TRP A 34 -15.80 -4.07 4.06
N GLY A 35 -16.84 -4.20 4.88
CA GLY A 35 -17.84 -3.15 5.11
C GLY A 35 -18.99 -3.10 4.10
N PRO A 36 -19.91 -2.12 4.28
CA PRO A 36 -21.10 -1.99 3.45
C PRO A 36 -20.73 -1.57 2.03
N GLN A 37 -21.26 -2.27 1.03
CA GLN A 37 -20.92 -2.02 -0.37
C GLN A 37 -21.43 -0.67 -0.91
N ASP A 38 -22.36 -0.05 -0.23
CA ASP A 38 -22.92 1.27 -0.54
C ASP A 38 -22.22 2.44 0.20
N GLY A 39 -21.35 2.12 1.16
CA GLY A 39 -20.53 3.11 1.87
C GLY A 39 -19.47 3.74 0.97
N PRO A 40 -18.83 4.85 1.38
CA PRO A 40 -17.70 5.44 0.66
C PRO A 40 -16.61 4.41 0.34
N LEU A 41 -16.20 4.30 -0.92
CA LEU A 41 -15.23 3.30 -1.37
C LEU A 41 -13.80 3.78 -1.11
N VAL A 42 -13.02 2.93 -0.45
CA VAL A 42 -11.59 3.16 -0.19
C VAL A 42 -10.79 1.96 -0.68
N VAL A 43 -9.89 2.19 -1.63
CA VAL A 43 -9.02 1.16 -2.21
C VAL A 43 -7.62 1.28 -1.66
N PHE A 44 -7.09 0.20 -1.09
CA PHE A 44 -5.78 0.15 -0.46
C PHE A 44 -4.75 -0.56 -1.33
N LEU A 45 -3.59 0.09 -1.51
CA LEU A 45 -2.43 -0.39 -2.26
C LEU A 45 -1.23 -0.50 -1.33
N HIS A 46 -0.68 -1.68 -1.18
CA HIS A 46 0.47 -1.92 -0.30
C HIS A 46 1.82 -1.50 -0.90
N GLY A 47 2.85 -1.41 -0.08
CA GLY A 47 4.23 -1.17 -0.49
C GLY A 47 4.91 -2.42 -1.06
N GLY A 48 6.05 -2.23 -1.72
CA GLY A 48 6.84 -3.33 -2.26
C GLY A 48 7.17 -4.39 -1.19
N GLY A 49 7.03 -5.67 -1.54
CA GLY A 49 7.28 -6.80 -0.64
C GLY A 49 6.21 -7.04 0.43
N GLN A 50 5.16 -6.23 0.46
CA GLN A 50 4.00 -6.42 1.33
C GLN A 50 2.87 -7.18 0.62
N THR A 51 1.75 -7.35 1.32
CA THR A 51 0.50 -7.89 0.77
C THR A 51 -0.67 -7.04 1.26
N ARG A 52 -1.86 -7.26 0.69
CA ARG A 52 -3.11 -6.66 1.15
C ARG A 52 -3.37 -6.84 2.65
N HIS A 53 -2.79 -7.90 3.25
CA HIS A 53 -2.93 -8.17 4.68
C HIS A 53 -2.28 -7.12 5.58
N SER A 54 -1.37 -6.30 5.07
CA SER A 54 -0.81 -5.14 5.79
C SER A 54 -1.87 -4.10 6.14
N TRP A 55 -2.98 -4.09 5.41
CA TRP A 55 -4.10 -3.16 5.57
C TRP A 55 -5.30 -3.76 6.30
N LYS A 56 -5.19 -5.01 6.81
CA LYS A 56 -6.34 -5.73 7.37
C LYS A 56 -7.04 -4.94 8.48
N ASP A 57 -6.28 -4.44 9.44
CA ASP A 57 -6.84 -3.77 10.61
C ASP A 57 -7.44 -2.40 10.22
N SER A 58 -6.78 -1.66 9.30
CA SER A 58 -7.32 -0.42 8.74
C SER A 58 -8.60 -0.68 7.94
N GLY A 59 -8.63 -1.71 7.11
CA GLY A 59 -9.82 -2.09 6.35
C GLY A 59 -11.00 -2.43 7.26
N LEU A 60 -10.75 -3.19 8.32
CA LEU A 60 -11.77 -3.53 9.31
C LEU A 60 -12.28 -2.29 10.07
N ALA A 61 -11.40 -1.37 10.43
CA ALA A 61 -11.79 -0.15 11.12
C ALA A 61 -12.60 0.79 10.22
N LEU A 62 -12.22 0.93 8.95
CA LEU A 62 -13.01 1.67 7.96
C LEU A 62 -14.40 1.04 7.76
N ALA A 63 -14.47 -0.29 7.70
CA ALA A 63 -15.75 -1.01 7.63
C ALA A 63 -16.65 -0.71 8.82
N LYS A 64 -16.10 -0.71 10.03
CA LYS A 64 -16.82 -0.32 11.26
C LYS A 64 -17.25 1.17 11.22
N ALA A 65 -16.50 2.01 10.52
CA ALA A 65 -16.84 3.42 10.28
C ALA A 65 -17.90 3.63 9.18
N GLY A 66 -18.42 2.54 8.57
CA GLY A 66 -19.44 2.57 7.53
C GLY A 66 -18.91 2.75 6.11
N MET A 67 -17.62 2.53 5.88
CA MET A 67 -16.96 2.64 4.58
C MET A 67 -16.79 1.26 3.94
N HIS A 68 -16.70 1.22 2.61
CA HIS A 68 -16.36 0.01 1.84
C HIS A 68 -14.86 0.00 1.57
N ALA A 69 -14.10 -0.81 2.29
CA ALA A 69 -12.67 -0.96 2.08
C ALA A 69 -12.36 -2.14 1.16
N VAL A 70 -11.55 -1.91 0.11
CA VAL A 70 -11.05 -2.93 -0.82
C VAL A 70 -9.53 -2.92 -0.76
N LEU A 71 -8.95 -4.01 -0.31
CA LEU A 71 -7.52 -4.19 -0.11
C LEU A 71 -6.98 -5.07 -1.22
N LEU A 72 -5.99 -4.59 -1.99
CA LEU A 72 -5.48 -5.29 -3.16
C LEU A 72 -4.07 -5.82 -2.95
N ASP A 73 -3.78 -7.00 -3.48
CA ASP A 73 -2.42 -7.41 -3.77
C ASP A 73 -2.00 -6.84 -5.13
N ALA A 74 -0.86 -6.16 -5.19
CA ALA A 74 -0.30 -5.71 -6.45
C ALA A 74 0.13 -6.90 -7.31
N ARG A 75 0.22 -6.71 -8.65
CA ARG A 75 0.83 -7.71 -9.54
C ARG A 75 2.16 -8.22 -8.98
N GLY A 76 2.41 -9.49 -9.06
CA GLY A 76 3.64 -10.10 -8.56
C GLY A 76 3.70 -10.27 -7.04
N HIS A 77 2.63 -9.94 -6.29
CA HIS A 77 2.58 -10.04 -4.84
C HIS A 77 1.38 -10.87 -4.37
N GLY A 78 1.51 -11.44 -3.19
CA GLY A 78 0.43 -12.13 -2.47
C GLY A 78 -0.22 -13.25 -3.28
N ASP A 79 -1.52 -13.11 -3.50
CA ASP A 79 -2.34 -14.04 -4.28
C ASP A 79 -2.67 -13.51 -5.69
N SER A 80 -2.13 -12.33 -6.08
CA SER A 80 -2.20 -11.83 -7.44
C SER A 80 -1.24 -12.57 -8.36
N ASP A 81 -1.57 -12.60 -9.66
CA ASP A 81 -0.72 -13.26 -10.65
C ASP A 81 0.65 -12.59 -10.76
N TRP A 82 1.65 -13.40 -11.02
CA TRP A 82 2.94 -12.95 -11.52
C TRP A 82 2.82 -12.58 -13.01
N SER A 83 3.55 -11.54 -13.43
CA SER A 83 3.56 -11.15 -14.83
C SER A 83 4.28 -12.17 -15.68
N PRO A 84 3.63 -12.79 -16.68
CA PRO A 84 4.24 -13.84 -17.49
C PRO A 84 5.42 -13.35 -18.35
N ASP A 85 5.46 -12.04 -18.64
CA ASP A 85 6.51 -11.37 -19.41
C ASP A 85 7.43 -10.50 -18.53
N GLY A 86 7.25 -10.54 -17.21
CA GLY A 86 8.01 -9.77 -16.24
C GLY A 86 7.75 -8.27 -16.32
N ASP A 87 6.57 -7.85 -16.77
CA ASP A 87 6.18 -6.43 -16.80
C ASP A 87 5.71 -5.95 -15.42
N TYR A 88 6.65 -5.36 -14.69
CA TYR A 88 6.44 -4.71 -13.39
C TYR A 88 6.68 -3.21 -13.46
N ARG A 89 6.56 -2.61 -14.66
CA ARG A 89 6.66 -1.17 -14.84
C ARG A 89 5.51 -0.45 -14.15
N ARG A 90 5.74 0.81 -13.79
CA ARG A 90 4.73 1.65 -13.15
C ARG A 90 3.45 1.77 -13.97
N ASP A 91 3.57 1.91 -15.29
CA ASP A 91 2.40 1.99 -16.19
C ASP A 91 1.51 0.75 -16.11
N ALA A 92 2.13 -0.43 -15.99
CA ALA A 92 1.37 -1.68 -15.83
C ALA A 92 0.63 -1.74 -14.48
N MET A 93 1.26 -1.27 -13.38
CA MET A 93 0.63 -1.18 -12.05
C MET A 93 -0.49 -0.13 -12.05
N VAL A 94 -0.29 1.01 -12.70
CA VAL A 94 -1.33 2.04 -12.90
C VAL A 94 -2.51 1.44 -13.68
N GLY A 95 -2.23 0.71 -14.76
CA GLY A 95 -3.25 0.03 -15.55
C GLY A 95 -4.06 -0.99 -14.74
N ASP A 96 -3.43 -1.69 -13.78
CA ASP A 96 -4.15 -2.59 -12.86
C ASP A 96 -5.13 -1.82 -11.98
N LEU A 97 -4.66 -0.75 -11.34
CA LEU A 97 -5.51 0.07 -10.48
C LEU A 97 -6.71 0.62 -11.25
N LEU A 98 -6.48 1.19 -12.44
CA LEU A 98 -7.55 1.74 -13.27
C LEU A 98 -8.56 0.67 -13.69
N ALA A 99 -8.10 -0.53 -14.08
CA ALA A 99 -8.97 -1.65 -14.43
C ALA A 99 -9.78 -2.16 -13.21
N VAL A 100 -9.21 -2.15 -12.01
CA VAL A 100 -9.93 -2.47 -10.78
C VAL A 100 -10.99 -1.41 -10.48
N LEU A 101 -10.65 -0.12 -10.56
CA LEU A 101 -11.58 0.97 -10.33
C LEU A 101 -12.74 0.97 -11.34
N GLU A 102 -12.48 0.60 -12.59
CA GLU A 102 -13.53 0.42 -13.62
C GLU A 102 -14.51 -0.69 -13.22
N GLN A 103 -13.99 -1.84 -12.77
CA GLN A 103 -14.82 -2.99 -12.35
C GLN A 103 -15.59 -2.71 -11.06
N LEU A 104 -15.05 -1.90 -10.14
CA LEU A 104 -15.76 -1.43 -8.95
C LEU A 104 -16.89 -0.44 -9.31
N GLY A 105 -16.78 0.27 -10.45
CA GLY A 105 -17.85 1.01 -11.11
C GLY A 105 -18.26 2.32 -10.42
N ARG A 106 -17.53 2.79 -9.40
CA ARG A 106 -17.88 3.99 -8.62
C ARG A 106 -16.64 4.77 -8.17
N PRO A 107 -16.80 6.06 -7.78
CA PRO A 107 -15.70 6.86 -7.24
C PRO A 107 -15.09 6.24 -5.99
N ALA A 108 -13.78 6.41 -5.84
CA ALA A 108 -13.01 5.82 -4.75
C ALA A 108 -11.95 6.79 -4.22
N PHE A 109 -11.71 6.73 -2.92
CA PHE A 109 -10.47 7.18 -2.31
C PHE A 109 -9.39 6.10 -2.52
N VAL A 110 -8.18 6.50 -2.86
CA VAL A 110 -7.04 5.58 -2.98
C VAL A 110 -6.05 5.83 -1.85
N VAL A 111 -5.73 4.80 -1.10
CA VAL A 111 -4.73 4.82 -0.02
C VAL A 111 -3.55 3.97 -0.47
N GLY A 112 -2.39 4.57 -0.65
CA GLY A 112 -1.22 3.86 -1.16
C GLY A 112 0.04 4.09 -0.33
N ALA A 113 0.72 3.01 0.06
CA ALA A 113 2.02 3.07 0.72
C ALA A 113 3.15 2.87 -0.29
N SER A 114 4.19 3.71 -0.23
CA SER A 114 5.41 3.54 -1.04
C SER A 114 5.08 3.23 -2.52
N MET A 115 5.37 2.02 -3.01
CA MET A 115 5.02 1.56 -4.37
C MET A 115 3.54 1.78 -4.70
N GLY A 116 2.62 1.46 -3.79
CA GLY A 116 1.19 1.69 -3.96
C GLY A 116 0.83 3.16 -4.02
N GLY A 117 1.52 4.01 -3.25
CA GLY A 117 1.33 5.47 -3.29
C GLY A 117 1.82 6.08 -4.61
N ILE A 118 2.96 5.61 -5.14
CA ILE A 118 3.44 5.99 -6.47
C ILE A 118 2.42 5.59 -7.53
N THR A 119 1.87 4.37 -7.45
CA THR A 119 0.84 3.89 -8.37
C THR A 119 -0.41 4.78 -8.32
N GLY A 120 -0.90 5.09 -7.11
CA GLY A 120 -2.05 5.99 -6.91
C GLY A 120 -1.80 7.38 -7.47
N LEU A 121 -0.64 7.98 -7.16
CA LEU A 121 -0.27 9.31 -7.66
C LEU A 121 -0.20 9.35 -9.19
N LEU A 122 0.45 8.38 -9.82
CA LEU A 122 0.54 8.32 -11.28
C LEU A 122 -0.82 8.07 -11.94
N ALA A 123 -1.68 7.27 -11.31
CA ALA A 123 -3.04 7.03 -11.80
C ALA A 123 -3.86 8.32 -11.87
N THR A 124 -3.66 9.28 -10.93
CA THR A 124 -4.36 10.57 -10.97
C THR A 124 -3.98 11.45 -12.18
N ALA A 125 -2.85 11.18 -12.80
CA ALA A 125 -2.39 11.92 -13.98
C ALA A 125 -2.89 11.34 -15.32
N THR A 126 -3.70 10.27 -15.28
CA THR A 126 -4.26 9.64 -16.47
C THR A 126 -5.64 10.20 -16.82
N PRO A 127 -6.09 10.11 -18.10
CA PRO A 127 -7.45 10.52 -18.49
C PRO A 127 -8.55 9.75 -17.74
N GLU A 128 -8.26 8.52 -17.32
CA GLU A 128 -9.19 7.62 -16.62
C GLU A 128 -9.31 7.91 -15.12
N ALA A 129 -8.55 8.89 -14.62
CA ALA A 129 -8.47 9.26 -13.20
C ALA A 129 -9.78 9.75 -12.57
N ALA A 130 -10.82 10.04 -13.36
CA ALA A 130 -12.08 10.63 -12.89
C ALA A 130 -12.78 9.82 -11.77
N ARG A 131 -12.41 8.57 -11.56
CA ARG A 131 -12.92 7.74 -10.46
C ARG A 131 -12.13 7.90 -9.15
N ILE A 132 -10.97 8.55 -9.17
CA ILE A 132 -10.17 8.80 -7.96
C ILE A 132 -10.62 10.15 -7.40
N THR A 133 -11.32 10.13 -6.27
CA THR A 133 -11.88 11.33 -5.63
C THR A 133 -11.08 11.84 -4.44
N GLY A 134 -10.07 11.10 -4.00
CA GLY A 134 -9.12 11.51 -2.98
C GLY A 134 -7.94 10.55 -2.94
N LEU A 135 -6.78 11.05 -2.50
CA LEU A 135 -5.53 10.30 -2.46
C LEU A 135 -4.86 10.41 -1.09
N VAL A 136 -4.55 9.27 -0.48
CA VAL A 136 -3.71 9.20 0.72
C VAL A 136 -2.37 8.59 0.34
N LEU A 137 -1.31 9.37 0.47
CA LEU A 137 0.08 8.97 0.26
C LEU A 137 0.70 8.58 1.59
N VAL A 138 1.05 7.31 1.77
CA VAL A 138 1.60 6.80 3.02
C VAL A 138 3.10 6.58 2.85
N ASP A 139 3.84 7.44 3.51
CA ASP A 139 5.30 7.46 3.58
C ASP A 139 5.96 7.41 2.18
N VAL A 140 5.47 8.26 1.28
CA VAL A 140 5.98 8.42 -0.08
C VAL A 140 5.86 9.86 -0.57
N VAL A 141 6.92 10.36 -1.16
CA VAL A 141 7.00 11.68 -1.79
C VAL A 141 7.76 11.57 -3.13
N PRO A 142 7.62 12.52 -4.07
CA PRO A 142 8.33 12.51 -5.35
C PRO A 142 9.86 12.51 -5.22
N ARG A 143 10.40 13.08 -4.14
CA ARG A 143 11.83 13.11 -3.83
C ARG A 143 12.13 12.36 -2.54
N PRO A 144 12.24 11.03 -2.58
CA PRO A 144 12.58 10.24 -1.40
C PRO A 144 14.08 10.32 -1.09
N GLU A 145 14.44 9.96 0.14
CA GLU A 145 15.82 9.77 0.55
C GLU A 145 16.43 8.54 -0.13
N ARG A 146 17.49 8.77 -0.93
CA ARG A 146 18.13 7.70 -1.71
C ARG A 146 18.57 6.52 -0.83
N ALA A 147 19.23 6.78 0.29
CA ALA A 147 19.74 5.74 1.19
C ALA A 147 18.62 4.86 1.76
N GLY A 148 17.48 5.46 2.12
CA GLY A 148 16.30 4.73 2.58
C GLY A 148 15.73 3.82 1.50
N VAL A 149 15.60 4.33 0.27
CA VAL A 149 15.12 3.53 -0.87
C VAL A 149 16.10 2.40 -1.20
N GLU A 150 17.40 2.67 -1.23
CA GLU A 150 18.42 1.64 -1.48
C GLU A 150 18.35 0.51 -0.44
N ARG A 151 18.13 0.84 0.84
CA ARG A 151 17.92 -0.14 1.90
C ARG A 151 16.70 -1.03 1.65
N VAL A 152 15.56 -0.43 1.25
CA VAL A 152 14.34 -1.18 0.88
C VAL A 152 14.64 -2.14 -0.27
N LEU A 153 15.29 -1.66 -1.32
CA LEU A 153 15.57 -2.45 -2.50
C LEU A 153 16.55 -3.58 -2.24
N ASN A 154 17.56 -3.33 -1.41
CA ASN A 154 18.52 -4.36 -0.97
C ASN A 154 17.81 -5.46 -0.16
N PHE A 155 16.85 -5.11 0.68
CA PHE A 155 16.02 -6.09 1.38
C PHE A 155 15.17 -6.91 0.40
N LEU A 156 14.49 -6.27 -0.55
CA LEU A 156 13.62 -6.93 -1.51
C LEU A 156 14.38 -7.86 -2.48
N SER A 157 15.60 -7.52 -2.84
CA SER A 157 16.48 -8.34 -3.69
C SER A 157 17.33 -9.33 -2.90
N GLY A 158 17.35 -9.22 -1.58
CA GLY A 158 18.10 -10.11 -0.69
C GLY A 158 17.55 -11.53 -0.68
N HIS A 159 18.42 -12.46 -0.33
CA HIS A 159 18.10 -13.88 -0.15
C HIS A 159 17.47 -14.56 -1.38
N PRO A 160 18.07 -14.44 -2.58
CA PRO A 160 17.56 -15.08 -3.79
C PRO A 160 17.53 -16.62 -3.69
N GLU A 161 18.39 -17.20 -2.83
CA GLU A 161 18.45 -18.63 -2.52
C GLU A 161 17.34 -19.09 -1.56
N GLY A 162 16.50 -18.16 -1.08
CA GLY A 162 15.50 -18.42 -0.06
C GLY A 162 16.11 -18.72 1.34
N PHE A 163 15.26 -19.09 2.26
CA PHE A 163 15.60 -19.39 3.66
C PHE A 163 15.42 -20.87 3.95
N ALA A 164 16.29 -21.47 4.76
CA ALA A 164 16.13 -22.85 5.19
C ALA A 164 14.99 -22.99 6.23
N THR A 165 14.78 -21.96 7.04
CA THR A 165 13.75 -21.94 8.10
C THR A 165 12.99 -20.60 8.12
N LEU A 166 11.84 -20.58 8.80
CA LEU A 166 11.10 -19.34 9.06
C LEU A 166 11.85 -18.41 10.02
N GLU A 167 12.67 -18.97 10.89
CA GLU A 167 13.52 -18.23 11.82
C GLU A 167 14.58 -17.42 11.08
N GLU A 168 15.22 -18.00 10.05
CA GLU A 168 16.16 -17.27 9.20
C GLU A 168 15.47 -16.08 8.49
N ALA A 169 14.26 -16.27 8.00
CA ALA A 169 13.49 -15.19 7.41
C ALA A 169 13.11 -14.11 8.46
N ALA A 170 12.80 -14.54 9.70
CA ALA A 170 12.51 -13.61 10.79
C ALA A 170 13.73 -12.79 11.19
N ASP A 171 14.93 -13.37 11.14
CA ASP A 171 16.18 -12.67 11.41
C ASP A 171 16.46 -11.62 10.33
N ALA A 172 16.26 -11.96 9.04
CA ALA A 172 16.39 -11.01 7.93
C ALA A 172 15.41 -9.83 8.05
N VAL A 173 14.16 -10.08 8.46
CA VAL A 173 13.18 -9.01 8.73
C VAL A 173 13.60 -8.16 9.93
N ALA A 174 14.12 -8.76 11.00
CA ALA A 174 14.56 -8.03 12.18
C ALA A 174 15.79 -7.14 11.89
N GLU A 175 16.69 -7.58 11.02
CA GLU A 175 17.80 -6.77 10.52
C GLU A 175 17.32 -5.58 9.68
N TYR A 176 16.33 -5.79 8.82
CA TYR A 176 15.74 -4.73 8.00
C TYR A 176 14.93 -3.72 8.83
N LEU A 177 14.23 -4.17 9.87
CA LEU A 177 13.36 -3.36 10.74
C LEU A 177 13.87 -3.34 12.19
N PRO A 178 15.05 -2.75 12.50
CA PRO A 178 15.68 -2.82 13.81
C PRO A 178 14.89 -2.12 14.92
N HIS A 179 13.98 -1.19 14.55
CA HIS A 179 13.07 -0.53 15.48
C HIS A 179 11.88 -1.42 15.91
N ARG A 180 11.61 -2.51 15.18
CA ARG A 180 10.57 -3.47 15.54
C ARG A 180 11.13 -4.58 16.43
N ARG A 181 10.35 -4.92 17.46
CA ARG A 181 10.66 -6.11 18.25
C ARG A 181 10.47 -7.37 17.39
N ARG A 182 11.53 -8.19 17.29
CA ARG A 182 11.44 -9.48 16.61
C ARG A 182 10.27 -10.31 17.20
N PRO A 183 9.36 -10.83 16.38
CA PRO A 183 8.28 -11.70 16.87
C PRO A 183 8.85 -12.93 17.58
N ARG A 184 8.19 -13.35 18.65
CA ARG A 184 8.59 -14.57 19.39
C ARG A 184 8.36 -15.85 18.58
N ASN A 185 7.43 -15.79 17.62
CA ASN A 185 7.05 -16.90 16.74
C ASN A 185 7.14 -16.41 15.29
N ALA A 186 7.89 -17.14 14.45
CA ALA A 186 8.07 -16.84 13.04
C ALA A 186 6.92 -17.35 12.16
N GLU A 187 5.95 -18.12 12.69
CA GLU A 187 4.82 -18.67 11.91
C GLU A 187 4.00 -17.59 11.18
N GLY A 188 3.90 -16.40 11.78
CA GLY A 188 3.22 -15.26 11.15
C GLY A 188 3.81 -14.84 9.80
N LEU A 189 5.09 -15.13 9.56
CA LEU A 189 5.77 -14.85 8.30
C LEU A 189 5.35 -15.77 7.14
N GLN A 190 4.70 -16.89 7.42
CA GLN A 190 4.19 -17.80 6.37
C GLN A 190 3.26 -17.07 5.38
N ARG A 191 2.61 -15.99 5.79
CA ARG A 191 1.77 -15.16 4.92
C ARG A 191 2.58 -14.44 3.84
N ASN A 192 3.85 -14.13 4.16
CA ASN A 192 4.77 -13.40 3.29
C ASN A 192 5.78 -14.33 2.61
N LEU A 193 5.68 -15.63 2.80
CA LEU A 193 6.61 -16.63 2.28
C LEU A 193 5.85 -17.73 1.54
N ARG A 194 6.55 -18.40 0.64
CA ARG A 194 6.07 -19.58 -0.08
C ARG A 194 7.13 -20.67 0.01
N GLN A 195 6.77 -21.84 0.52
CA GLN A 195 7.68 -22.99 0.49
C GLN A 195 7.67 -23.60 -0.89
N ARG A 196 8.85 -23.80 -1.49
CA ARG A 196 9.01 -24.45 -2.79
C ARG A 196 9.34 -25.94 -2.65
N SER A 197 9.39 -26.64 -3.76
CA SER A 197 9.64 -28.10 -3.81
C SER A 197 11.01 -28.52 -3.27
N ASP A 198 11.98 -27.60 -3.17
CA ASP A 198 13.29 -27.81 -2.56
C ASP A 198 13.24 -27.74 -1.01
N GLY A 199 12.06 -27.49 -0.44
CA GLY A 199 11.84 -27.36 1.01
C GLY A 199 12.22 -26.00 1.60
N ARG A 200 12.77 -25.10 0.80
CA ARG A 200 13.15 -23.75 1.26
C ARG A 200 11.99 -22.77 1.18
N TRP A 201 12.06 -21.73 1.98
CA TRP A 201 11.09 -20.64 2.04
C TRP A 201 11.59 -19.47 1.22
N TYR A 202 10.72 -18.93 0.33
CA TYR A 202 10.99 -17.80 -0.54
C TYR A 202 9.99 -16.69 -0.27
N TRP A 203 10.39 -15.46 -0.46
CA TRP A 203 9.44 -14.36 -0.46
C TRP A 203 8.29 -14.63 -1.44
N HIS A 204 7.10 -14.15 -1.12
CA HIS A 204 5.90 -14.39 -1.95
C HIS A 204 5.93 -13.61 -3.26
N TRP A 205 6.71 -12.52 -3.34
CA TRP A 205 6.77 -11.70 -4.56
C TRP A 205 7.63 -12.33 -5.65
N ASP A 206 7.36 -11.90 -6.90
CA ASP A 206 8.12 -12.38 -8.05
C ASP A 206 9.55 -11.80 -8.04
N PRO A 207 10.60 -12.61 -8.01
CA PRO A 207 11.97 -12.12 -8.09
C PRO A 207 12.27 -11.37 -9.40
N ALA A 208 11.50 -11.59 -10.48
CA ALA A 208 11.64 -10.84 -11.72
C ALA A 208 11.40 -9.33 -11.57
N MET A 209 10.71 -8.89 -10.51
CA MET A 209 10.56 -7.48 -10.18
C MET A 209 11.90 -6.79 -9.91
N MET A 210 12.87 -7.54 -9.38
CA MET A 210 14.21 -7.05 -9.05
C MET A 210 15.26 -7.40 -10.11
N ALA A 211 14.97 -8.37 -11.02
CA ALA A 211 15.94 -8.94 -11.94
C ALA A 211 16.41 -7.99 -13.06
N LYS A 212 15.70 -6.89 -13.33
CA LYS A 212 16.06 -5.92 -14.39
C LYS A 212 17.00 -4.81 -13.93
N ARG A 213 17.50 -4.86 -12.71
CA ARG A 213 18.50 -3.92 -12.22
C ARG A 213 19.88 -4.50 -12.48
N GLY A 214 20.58 -3.94 -13.47
CA GLY A 214 22.00 -4.22 -13.65
C GLY A 214 22.80 -3.74 -12.43
N ASP A 215 23.86 -4.47 -12.06
CA ASP A 215 24.79 -4.05 -11.03
C ASP A 215 25.34 -2.65 -11.39
N GLY A 216 25.06 -1.65 -10.56
CA GLY A 216 25.54 -0.29 -10.74
C GLY A 216 24.63 0.67 -11.52
N GLU A 217 23.43 0.25 -11.93
CA GLU A 217 22.44 1.18 -12.49
C GLU A 217 21.92 2.12 -11.40
N GLU A 218 21.98 3.42 -11.70
CA GLU A 218 21.44 4.45 -10.83
C GLU A 218 19.91 4.30 -10.71
N ILE A 219 19.39 4.39 -9.49
CA ILE A 219 17.94 4.33 -9.27
C ILE A 219 17.30 5.56 -9.89
N ASP A 220 16.59 5.38 -10.98
CA ASP A 220 15.74 6.42 -11.54
C ASP A 220 14.42 6.47 -10.76
N PHE A 221 14.31 7.46 -9.87
CA PHE A 221 13.07 7.73 -9.14
C PHE A 221 11.96 8.30 -10.04
N ASN A 222 12.31 8.66 -11.29
CA ASN A 222 11.39 9.35 -12.20
C ASN A 222 10.74 10.58 -11.52
N THR A 223 11.57 11.33 -10.78
CA THR A 223 11.16 12.44 -9.91
C THR A 223 10.36 13.48 -10.66
N GLU A 224 10.79 13.84 -11.87
CA GLU A 224 10.11 14.85 -12.69
C GLU A 224 8.67 14.45 -13.03
N THR A 225 8.44 13.18 -13.39
CA THR A 225 7.10 12.65 -13.67
C THR A 225 6.22 12.67 -12.41
N LEU A 226 6.77 12.26 -11.26
CA LEU A 226 6.04 12.26 -9.98
C LEU A 226 5.72 13.67 -9.51
N GLU A 227 6.65 14.63 -9.66
CA GLU A 227 6.40 16.03 -9.34
C GLU A 227 5.35 16.65 -10.27
N THR A 228 5.38 16.28 -11.56
CA THR A 228 4.39 16.76 -12.52
C THR A 228 3.01 16.22 -12.17
N ALA A 229 2.90 14.94 -11.84
CA ALA A 229 1.64 14.36 -11.35
C ALA A 229 1.17 15.07 -10.08
N ALA A 230 2.06 15.31 -9.10
CA ALA A 230 1.73 16.00 -7.86
C ALA A 230 1.22 17.42 -8.09
N ARG A 231 1.89 18.22 -8.95
CA ARG A 231 1.46 19.60 -9.26
C ARG A 231 0.08 19.68 -9.91
N ASN A 232 -0.32 18.63 -10.62
CA ASN A 232 -1.58 18.57 -11.35
C ASN A 232 -2.74 17.97 -10.50
N LEU A 233 -2.50 17.64 -9.24
CA LEU A 233 -3.55 17.13 -8.35
C LEU A 233 -4.62 18.21 -8.12
N THR A 234 -5.87 17.83 -8.39
CA THR A 234 -7.06 18.68 -8.16
C THR A 234 -8.03 18.08 -7.14
N ILE A 235 -7.73 16.88 -6.68
CA ILE A 235 -8.50 16.15 -5.66
C ILE A 235 -7.91 16.37 -4.27
N PRO A 236 -8.66 16.15 -3.18
CA PRO A 236 -8.12 16.14 -1.83
C PRO A 236 -6.95 15.15 -1.67
N VAL A 237 -5.90 15.56 -0.97
CA VAL A 237 -4.71 14.76 -0.73
C VAL A 237 -4.32 14.80 0.74
N LEU A 238 -4.05 13.63 1.32
CA LEU A 238 -3.42 13.49 2.62
C LEU A 238 -2.04 12.84 2.47
N LEU A 239 -1.00 13.49 2.97
CA LEU A 239 0.32 12.88 3.15
C LEU A 239 0.44 12.37 4.59
N VAL A 240 0.64 11.07 4.77
CA VAL A 240 0.94 10.46 6.07
C VAL A 240 2.40 10.03 6.09
N ARG A 241 3.16 10.47 7.11
CA ARG A 241 4.56 10.11 7.30
C ARG A 241 4.77 9.40 8.63
N GLY A 242 5.62 8.38 8.66
CA GLY A 242 6.17 7.87 9.91
C GLY A 242 7.29 8.77 10.42
N ALA A 243 7.24 9.22 11.68
CA ALA A 243 8.26 10.11 12.24
C ALA A 243 9.68 9.51 12.23
N LEU A 244 9.78 8.18 12.18
CA LEU A 244 11.05 7.45 12.10
C LEU A 244 11.38 7.01 10.66
N SER A 245 10.68 7.55 9.65
CA SER A 245 10.97 7.22 8.26
C SER A 245 12.35 7.68 7.83
N ASP A 246 13.09 6.80 7.18
CA ASP A 246 14.34 7.10 6.50
C ASP A 246 14.20 7.22 4.98
N VAL A 247 12.95 7.09 4.48
CA VAL A 247 12.59 7.27 3.07
C VAL A 247 12.01 8.65 2.82
N VAL A 248 11.26 9.20 3.78
CA VAL A 248 10.64 10.52 3.69
C VAL A 248 11.20 11.43 4.78
N SER A 249 12.04 12.39 4.39
CA SER A 249 12.59 13.41 5.29
C SER A 249 11.65 14.60 5.48
N ASP A 250 11.96 15.47 6.44
CA ASP A 250 11.24 16.74 6.64
C ASP A 250 11.34 17.63 5.40
N GLU A 251 12.51 17.62 4.74
CA GLU A 251 12.75 18.32 3.47
C GLU A 251 11.87 17.76 2.35
N GLY A 252 11.71 16.43 2.29
CA GLY A 252 10.82 15.75 1.35
C GLY A 252 9.36 16.14 1.56
N VAL A 253 8.90 16.21 2.82
CA VAL A 253 7.55 16.70 3.18
C VAL A 253 7.37 18.16 2.77
N ALA A 254 8.34 19.03 3.09
CA ALA A 254 8.28 20.44 2.74
C ALA A 254 8.24 20.65 1.21
N ALA A 255 9.05 19.90 0.46
CA ALA A 255 9.05 19.93 -0.99
C ALA A 255 7.70 19.45 -1.58
N PHE A 256 7.12 18.37 -1.05
CA PHE A 256 5.81 17.90 -1.48
C PHE A 256 4.70 18.92 -1.21
N ARG A 257 4.67 19.51 -0.02
CA ARG A 257 3.68 20.54 0.34
C ARG A 257 3.84 21.84 -0.47
N ALA A 258 5.04 22.12 -0.97
CA ALA A 258 5.24 23.22 -1.92
C ALA A 258 4.67 22.91 -3.33
N LEU A 259 4.65 21.62 -3.74
CA LEU A 259 4.02 21.17 -4.98
C LEU A 259 2.50 21.12 -4.87
N VAL A 260 1.98 20.71 -3.70
CA VAL A 260 0.55 20.51 -3.40
C VAL A 260 0.19 21.30 -2.15
N PRO A 261 0.00 22.64 -2.24
CA PRO A 261 -0.26 23.48 -1.06
C PRO A 261 -1.55 23.12 -0.30
N THR A 262 -2.49 22.47 -0.96
CA THR A 262 -3.76 22.01 -0.39
C THR A 262 -3.65 20.66 0.32
N ALA A 263 -2.50 19.97 0.24
CA ALA A 263 -2.34 18.68 0.88
C ALA A 263 -2.40 18.79 2.40
N GLU A 264 -3.24 17.96 3.00
CA GLU A 264 -3.23 17.71 4.43
C GLU A 264 -2.00 16.88 4.80
N TYR A 265 -1.57 16.96 6.06
CA TYR A 265 -0.40 16.25 6.56
C TYR A 265 -0.67 15.67 7.94
N ALA A 266 -0.33 14.40 8.11
CA ALA A 266 -0.33 13.72 9.39
C ALA A 266 1.03 13.03 9.61
N GLU A 267 1.59 13.19 10.82
CA GLU A 267 2.79 12.49 11.25
C GLU A 267 2.45 11.46 12.31
N ILE A 268 2.92 10.22 12.12
CA ILE A 268 2.69 9.12 13.04
C ILE A 268 3.95 8.92 13.89
N GLY A 269 3.87 9.32 15.16
CA GLY A 269 5.03 9.51 16.03
C GLY A 269 5.87 8.27 16.31
N THR A 270 5.30 7.07 16.23
CA THR A 270 6.00 5.80 16.56
C THR A 270 6.33 4.94 15.33
N ALA A 271 5.99 5.41 14.12
CA ALA A 271 6.10 4.64 12.90
C ALA A 271 7.34 5.00 12.07
N ALA A 272 7.90 3.99 11.40
CA ALA A 272 8.94 4.12 10.37
C ALA A 272 8.33 4.01 8.96
N HIS A 273 9.12 3.61 7.96
CA HIS A 273 8.64 3.43 6.56
C HIS A 273 7.44 2.46 6.41
N THR A 274 7.17 1.67 7.43
CA THR A 274 6.00 0.78 7.50
C THR A 274 4.85 1.37 8.33
N ALA A 275 4.66 2.69 8.28
CA ALA A 275 3.71 3.45 9.11
C ALA A 275 2.32 2.81 9.24
N ALA A 276 1.77 2.29 8.15
CA ALA A 276 0.46 1.65 8.11
C ALA A 276 0.34 0.39 8.98
N SER A 277 1.46 -0.30 9.25
CA SER A 277 1.49 -1.53 10.05
C SER A 277 2.15 -1.35 11.42
N ASP A 278 2.78 -0.19 11.68
CA ASP A 278 3.50 0.09 12.93
C ASP A 278 2.62 0.79 13.98
N ALA A 279 1.74 1.73 13.56
CA ALA A 279 0.87 2.52 14.43
C ALA A 279 -0.52 2.61 13.82
N ASN A 280 -1.22 1.48 13.82
CA ASN A 280 -2.41 1.26 13.02
C ASN A 280 -3.59 2.16 13.44
N ASP A 281 -3.77 2.46 14.73
CA ASP A 281 -4.90 3.26 15.23
C ASP A 281 -4.77 4.72 14.79
N GLU A 282 -3.61 5.39 15.04
CA GLU A 282 -3.38 6.79 14.65
C GLU A 282 -3.48 6.97 13.13
N PHE A 283 -2.89 6.05 12.38
CA PHE A 283 -2.97 6.04 10.92
C PHE A 283 -4.42 5.88 10.45
N THR A 284 -5.12 4.91 11.01
CA THR A 284 -6.50 4.59 10.62
C THR A 284 -7.45 5.74 10.92
N ASP A 285 -7.33 6.37 12.07
CA ASP A 285 -8.12 7.54 12.46
C ASP A 285 -7.90 8.69 11.47
N ALA A 286 -6.65 8.99 11.11
CA ALA A 286 -6.34 10.02 10.12
C ALA A 286 -6.98 9.74 8.75
N VAL A 287 -6.96 8.48 8.28
CA VAL A 287 -7.62 8.10 7.01
C VAL A 287 -9.14 8.19 7.10
N VAL A 288 -9.73 7.72 8.21
CA VAL A 288 -11.19 7.79 8.43
C VAL A 288 -11.66 9.23 8.44
N ASP A 289 -10.97 10.10 9.15
CA ASP A 289 -11.33 11.52 9.26
C ASP A 289 -11.18 12.23 7.91
N PHE A 290 -10.11 11.95 7.18
CA PHE A 290 -9.88 12.47 5.82
C PHE A 290 -11.02 12.07 4.87
N VAL A 291 -11.36 10.78 4.81
CA VAL A 291 -12.44 10.29 3.93
C VAL A 291 -13.78 10.92 4.32
N ARG A 292 -14.11 10.98 5.62
CA ARG A 292 -15.37 11.61 6.10
C ARG A 292 -15.47 13.07 5.72
N THR A 293 -14.37 13.81 5.81
CA THR A 293 -14.33 15.23 5.47
C THR A 293 -14.60 15.46 3.99
N HIS A 294 -14.06 14.61 3.12
CA HIS A 294 -14.08 14.83 1.68
C HIS A 294 -15.07 13.97 0.90
N VAL A 295 -15.80 13.05 1.54
CA VAL A 295 -16.76 12.17 0.84
C VAL A 295 -17.91 12.91 0.14
N HIS A 296 -18.21 14.14 0.56
CA HIS A 296 -19.31 14.94 0.04
C HIS A 296 -18.89 16.02 -0.99
N GLU A 297 -17.60 16.10 -1.31
CA GLU A 297 -17.06 17.09 -2.24
C GLU A 297 -16.93 16.56 -3.69
N GLY A 298 -17.34 15.31 -3.96
CA GLY A 298 -17.24 14.62 -5.23
C GLY A 298 -18.56 14.56 -6.02
#